data_abd6381688e54617ae87e3ee839128d4
#
_entry.id   abd6381688e54617ae87e3ee839128d4
#
_cell.length_a   1.000
_cell.length_b   1.000
_cell.length_c   1.000
_cell.angle_alpha   90.00
_cell.angle_beta   90.00
_cell.angle_gamma   90.00
#
_symmetry.space_group_name_H-M   'P 1'
#
loop_
_entity.id
_entity.type
_entity.pdbx_description
1 polymer ?
#
loop_
_entity_poly.entity_id
_entity_poly.type
_entity_poly.pdbx_seq_one_letter_code
_entity_poly.pdbx_strand_id
1 'polypeptide(L)'
;MKKLLFISSRPIYPIVGGDQIRTAQCLEFLRLYFDVHVIIIGSDENLSRPDNYGSYKYFQNSKLQHLFQALNFVLNDLPIQVNYYYNKKVQKYIDSIIHSFDVVFCNNLRTAQYVRKYKSVIRVIDFVDAISMNYDKARKYARFPMKWIYTIDWKRCKIYESTLLDEFDRACVISEVDKAFILDNSNCNKKLSVIGNMANVSDIVFPEENGAIVFVGKMNYAPNILAVKELCK
;
A
#
# COMPACT_ATOMS: atom_id res chain seq x y z
N MET A 1 -3.23 -8.86 -25.22
CA MET A 1 -2.95 -7.84 -24.18
C MET A 1 -1.63 -8.18 -23.49
N LYS A 2 -0.88 -7.17 -23.04
CA LYS A 2 0.30 -7.40 -22.18
C LYS A 2 -0.16 -7.98 -20.83
N LYS A 3 0.68 -8.80 -20.22
CA LYS A 3 0.40 -9.45 -18.95
C LYS A 3 0.94 -8.64 -17.79
N LEU A 4 0.10 -8.41 -16.76
CA LEU A 4 0.45 -7.67 -15.57
C LEU A 4 0.26 -8.52 -14.30
N LEU A 5 1.29 -8.57 -13.47
CA LEU A 5 1.23 -9.16 -12.15
C LEU A 5 0.92 -8.06 -11.13
N PHE A 6 -0.25 -8.13 -10.48
CA PHE A 6 -0.67 -7.20 -9.42
C PHE A 6 -0.46 -7.84 -8.06
N ILE A 7 0.34 -7.21 -7.19
CA ILE A 7 0.64 -7.76 -5.85
C ILE A 7 0.06 -6.84 -4.78
N SER A 8 -0.86 -7.36 -3.97
CA SER A 8 -1.47 -6.66 -2.84
C SER A 8 -1.11 -7.31 -1.51
N SER A 9 -0.72 -6.50 -0.53
CA SER A 9 -0.43 -6.95 0.84
C SER A 9 -1.70 -7.14 1.70
N ARG A 10 -2.89 -6.93 1.13
CA ARG A 10 -4.19 -7.07 1.81
C ARG A 10 -5.25 -7.54 0.83
N PRO A 11 -6.33 -8.17 1.32
CA PRO A 11 -7.54 -8.38 0.52
C PRO A 11 -8.08 -7.06 -0.01
N ILE A 12 -8.44 -7.06 -1.28
CA ILE A 12 -8.99 -5.87 -1.95
C ILE A 12 -10.49 -5.76 -1.66
N TYR A 13 -11.17 -6.90 -1.62
CA TYR A 13 -12.60 -7.00 -1.35
C TYR A 13 -12.88 -7.85 -0.09
N PRO A 14 -13.97 -7.56 0.65
CA PRO A 14 -14.90 -6.45 0.44
C PRO A 14 -14.26 -5.09 0.74
N ILE A 15 -14.74 -4.05 0.06
CA ILE A 15 -14.24 -2.68 0.26
C ILE A 15 -14.79 -2.14 1.57
N VAL A 16 -13.92 -1.97 2.58
CA VAL A 16 -14.27 -1.47 3.92
C VAL A 16 -13.54 -0.16 4.25
N GLY A 17 -12.46 0.15 3.57
CA GLY A 17 -11.62 1.32 3.86
C GLY A 17 -11.05 2.00 2.62
N GLY A 18 -10.53 3.20 2.80
CA GLY A 18 -10.01 4.03 1.71
C GLY A 18 -8.86 3.40 0.94
N ASP A 19 -7.99 2.65 1.62
CA ASP A 19 -6.90 1.89 0.99
C ASP A 19 -7.41 0.80 0.03
N GLN A 20 -8.52 0.14 0.40
CA GLN A 20 -9.17 -0.85 -0.46
C GLN A 20 -9.90 -0.22 -1.64
N ILE A 21 -10.55 0.96 -1.45
CA ILE A 21 -11.17 1.71 -2.55
C ILE A 21 -10.12 2.01 -3.62
N ARG A 22 -8.99 2.61 -3.22
CA ARG A 22 -7.90 2.92 -4.14
C ARG A 22 -7.37 1.67 -4.85
N THR A 23 -7.11 0.61 -4.09
CA THR A 23 -6.56 -0.62 -4.65
C THR A 23 -7.51 -1.25 -5.67
N ALA A 24 -8.82 -1.26 -5.38
CA ALA A 24 -9.84 -1.74 -6.31
C ALA A 24 -9.90 -0.88 -7.57
N GLN A 25 -9.94 0.45 -7.44
CA GLN A 25 -9.94 1.37 -8.58
C GLN A 25 -8.70 1.20 -9.46
N CYS A 26 -7.51 1.08 -8.86
CA CYS A 26 -6.28 0.79 -9.62
C CYS A 26 -6.37 -0.55 -10.36
N LEU A 27 -6.87 -1.59 -9.71
CA LEU A 27 -7.02 -2.91 -10.32
C LEU A 27 -8.01 -2.89 -11.50
N GLU A 28 -9.18 -2.27 -11.31
CA GLU A 28 -10.19 -2.14 -12.35
C GLU A 28 -9.67 -1.35 -13.56
N PHE A 29 -8.98 -0.24 -13.31
CA PHE A 29 -8.37 0.56 -14.37
C PHE A 29 -7.29 -0.22 -15.13
N LEU A 30 -6.40 -0.92 -14.45
CA LEU A 30 -5.34 -1.69 -15.10
C LEU A 30 -5.89 -2.84 -15.96
N ARG A 31 -7.02 -3.41 -15.60
CA ARG A 31 -7.69 -4.45 -16.39
C ARG A 31 -8.23 -4.00 -17.73
N LEU A 32 -8.47 -2.72 -17.91
CA LEU A 32 -8.85 -2.18 -19.22
C LEU A 32 -7.71 -2.32 -20.25
N TYR A 33 -6.46 -2.42 -19.79
CA TYR A 33 -5.26 -2.39 -20.65
C TYR A 33 -4.40 -3.63 -20.57
N PHE A 34 -4.54 -4.45 -19.52
CA PHE A 34 -3.70 -5.61 -19.24
C PHE A 34 -4.51 -6.87 -18.94
N ASP A 35 -3.93 -8.02 -19.27
CA ASP A 35 -4.35 -9.31 -18.70
C ASP A 35 -3.72 -9.40 -17.29
N VAL A 36 -4.54 -9.27 -16.25
CA VAL A 36 -4.08 -9.08 -14.87
C VAL A 36 -4.18 -10.37 -14.07
N HIS A 37 -3.05 -10.84 -13.53
CA HIS A 37 -3.01 -11.87 -12.49
C HIS A 37 -2.78 -11.20 -11.12
N VAL A 38 -3.65 -11.49 -10.15
CA VAL A 38 -3.61 -10.85 -8.82
C VAL A 38 -3.04 -11.78 -7.77
N ILE A 39 -2.01 -11.34 -7.03
CA ILE A 39 -1.54 -12.00 -5.82
C ILE A 39 -2.03 -11.22 -4.62
N ILE A 40 -2.71 -11.88 -3.71
CA ILE A 40 -3.23 -11.31 -2.47
C ILE A 40 -2.55 -11.99 -1.29
N ILE A 41 -2.02 -11.20 -0.37
CA ILE A 41 -1.41 -11.68 0.88
C ILE A 41 -2.30 -11.17 2.02
N GLY A 42 -2.90 -12.07 2.79
CA GLY A 42 -3.84 -11.66 3.84
C GLY A 42 -3.92 -12.65 5.00
N SER A 43 -4.53 -12.19 6.10
CA SER A 43 -4.74 -12.99 7.30
C SER A 43 -6.19 -13.48 7.48
N ASP A 44 -7.11 -13.03 6.62
CA ASP A 44 -8.53 -13.31 6.78
C ASP A 44 -8.95 -14.60 6.07
N GLU A 45 -9.70 -15.44 6.79
CA GLU A 45 -10.26 -16.68 6.26
C GLU A 45 -11.49 -16.45 5.36
N ASN A 46 -12.19 -15.34 5.58
CA ASN A 46 -13.41 -14.96 4.86
C ASN A 46 -13.11 -14.00 3.71
N LEU A 47 -12.53 -14.52 2.65
CA LEU A 47 -12.50 -13.82 1.38
C LEU A 47 -13.86 -14.00 0.70
N SER A 48 -14.66 -12.95 0.68
CA SER A 48 -15.69 -12.86 -0.36
C SER A 48 -14.95 -12.87 -1.69
N ARG A 49 -15.22 -13.88 -2.52
CA ARG A 49 -14.68 -13.99 -3.87
C ARG A 49 -15.59 -13.19 -4.79
N PRO A 50 -15.29 -11.97 -5.13
CA PRO A 50 -16.00 -11.35 -6.23
C PRO A 50 -15.55 -12.10 -7.49
N ASP A 51 -16.50 -12.50 -8.32
CA ASP A 51 -16.26 -13.11 -9.64
C ASP A 51 -15.40 -12.22 -10.55
N ASN A 52 -15.18 -10.99 -10.13
CA ASN A 52 -14.44 -9.94 -10.82
C ASN A 52 -12.91 -10.00 -10.71
N TYR A 53 -12.31 -10.92 -9.93
CA TYR A 53 -10.83 -10.96 -9.83
C TYR A 53 -10.14 -11.54 -11.08
N GLY A 54 -10.85 -12.27 -11.93
CA GLY A 54 -10.22 -12.99 -13.02
C GLY A 54 -9.19 -14.01 -12.48
N SER A 55 -7.97 -13.99 -12.99
CA SER A 55 -6.89 -14.85 -12.48
C SER A 55 -6.32 -14.30 -11.18
N TYR A 56 -6.37 -15.06 -10.08
CA TYR A 56 -5.77 -14.65 -8.81
C TYR A 56 -5.23 -15.80 -7.98
N LYS A 57 -4.28 -15.50 -7.10
CA LYS A 57 -3.75 -16.41 -6.08
C LYS A 57 -3.78 -15.73 -4.70
N TYR A 58 -4.43 -16.38 -3.75
CA TYR A 58 -4.46 -15.93 -2.36
C TYR A 58 -3.46 -16.71 -1.51
N PHE A 59 -2.71 -16.00 -0.68
CA PHE A 59 -1.80 -16.56 0.31
C PHE A 59 -2.23 -16.12 1.70
N GLN A 60 -2.68 -17.11 2.46
CA GLN A 60 -3.05 -16.89 3.85
C GLN A 60 -1.81 -16.91 4.74
N ASN A 61 -1.67 -15.89 5.58
CA ASN A 61 -0.67 -15.81 6.64
C ASN A 61 -1.37 -15.71 7.99
N SER A 62 -1.02 -16.54 8.94
CA SER A 62 -1.51 -16.38 10.30
C SER A 62 -0.89 -15.15 10.98
N LYS A 63 -1.60 -14.53 11.92
CA LYS A 63 -1.09 -13.39 12.70
C LYS A 63 0.23 -13.72 13.41
N LEU A 64 0.39 -14.96 13.89
CA LEU A 64 1.63 -15.42 14.51
C LEU A 64 2.80 -15.47 13.51
N GLN A 65 2.55 -15.96 12.29
CA GLN A 65 3.58 -15.95 11.23
C GLN A 65 4.05 -14.53 10.92
N HIS A 66 3.12 -13.59 10.80
CA HIS A 66 3.45 -12.18 10.58
C HIS A 66 4.32 -11.62 11.72
N LEU A 67 4.00 -11.94 12.97
CA LEU A 67 4.77 -11.47 14.14
C LEU A 67 6.19 -12.04 14.13
N PHE A 68 6.35 -13.34 13.89
CA PHE A 68 7.68 -13.96 13.76
C PHE A 68 8.49 -13.38 12.60
N GLN A 69 7.83 -13.10 11.48
CA GLN A 69 8.48 -12.47 10.33
C GLN A 69 8.92 -11.03 10.64
N ALA A 70 8.12 -10.28 11.39
CA ALA A 70 8.48 -8.94 11.82
C ALA A 70 9.82 -8.93 12.60
N LEU A 71 10.10 -9.96 13.43
CA LEU A 71 11.33 -10.06 14.20
C LEU A 71 12.60 -10.12 13.34
N ASN A 72 12.50 -10.47 12.06
CA ASN A 72 13.61 -10.43 11.12
C ASN A 72 14.21 -9.02 10.95
N PHE A 73 13.53 -7.97 11.42
CA PHE A 73 14.08 -6.61 11.42
C PHE A 73 15.40 -6.50 12.19
N VAL A 74 15.65 -7.40 13.13
CA VAL A 74 16.92 -7.47 13.88
C VAL A 74 18.08 -7.98 12.99
N LEU A 75 17.75 -8.78 11.97
CA LEU A 75 18.72 -9.45 11.09
C LEU A 75 18.94 -8.71 9.76
N ASN A 76 18.17 -7.67 9.48
CA ASN A 76 18.26 -6.90 8.24
C ASN A 76 17.82 -5.44 8.45
N ASP A 77 18.08 -4.59 7.45
CA ASP A 77 17.76 -3.16 7.50
C ASP A 77 16.40 -2.82 6.86
N LEU A 78 15.60 -3.83 6.53
CA LEU A 78 14.26 -3.60 5.97
C LEU A 78 13.32 -3.04 7.04
N PRO A 79 12.33 -2.20 6.63
CA PRO A 79 11.27 -1.78 7.53
C PRO A 79 10.56 -2.97 8.18
N ILE A 80 10.14 -2.80 9.44
CA ILE A 80 9.46 -3.85 10.20
C ILE A 80 8.21 -4.32 9.46
N GLN A 81 7.46 -3.39 8.87
CA GLN A 81 6.28 -3.75 8.10
C GLN A 81 6.58 -4.53 6.82
N VAL A 82 7.73 -4.31 6.16
CA VAL A 82 8.14 -5.10 5.00
C VAL A 82 8.44 -6.54 5.42
N ASN A 83 9.18 -6.71 6.53
CA ASN A 83 9.42 -8.02 7.11
C ASN A 83 8.10 -8.70 7.52
N TYR A 84 7.19 -7.98 8.18
CA TYR A 84 5.89 -8.48 8.63
C TYR A 84 5.07 -9.11 7.49
N TYR A 85 5.05 -8.48 6.31
CA TYR A 85 4.28 -8.96 5.15
C TYR A 85 5.06 -9.90 4.23
N TYR A 86 6.36 -10.13 4.48
CA TYR A 86 7.16 -11.01 3.63
C TYR A 86 6.87 -12.49 3.93
N ASN A 87 6.60 -13.28 2.89
CA ASN A 87 6.32 -14.71 2.99
C ASN A 87 7.13 -15.48 1.93
N LYS A 88 7.94 -16.43 2.39
CA LYS A 88 8.77 -17.27 1.51
C LYS A 88 7.95 -18.09 0.51
N LYS A 89 6.69 -18.50 0.85
CA LYS A 89 5.82 -19.23 -0.09
C LYS A 89 5.36 -18.32 -1.22
N VAL A 90 5.02 -17.06 -0.90
CA VAL A 90 4.69 -16.03 -1.90
C VAL A 90 5.90 -15.78 -2.80
N GLN A 91 7.08 -15.61 -2.22
CA GLN A 91 8.31 -15.39 -2.99
C GLN A 91 8.56 -16.54 -3.97
N LYS A 92 8.51 -17.80 -3.51
CA LYS A 92 8.68 -18.97 -4.37
C LYS A 92 7.67 -19.02 -5.51
N TYR A 93 6.43 -18.66 -5.25
CA TYR A 93 5.41 -18.61 -6.29
C TYR A 93 5.70 -17.50 -7.30
N ILE A 94 6.04 -16.30 -6.86
CA ILE A 94 6.44 -15.22 -7.75
C ILE A 94 7.66 -15.62 -8.58
N ASP A 95 8.68 -16.24 -7.98
CA ASP A 95 9.87 -16.72 -8.66
C ASP A 95 9.53 -17.68 -9.81
N SER A 96 8.47 -18.48 -9.67
CA SER A 96 8.06 -19.45 -10.69
C SER A 96 7.26 -18.84 -11.85
N ILE A 97 6.64 -17.67 -11.68
CA ILE A 97 5.74 -17.11 -12.69
C ILE A 97 6.20 -15.77 -13.28
N ILE A 98 7.08 -15.04 -12.59
CA ILE A 98 7.41 -13.63 -12.88
C ILE A 98 7.82 -13.39 -14.34
N HIS A 99 8.55 -14.32 -14.93
CA HIS A 99 9.06 -14.24 -16.30
C HIS A 99 7.97 -14.33 -17.39
N SER A 100 6.74 -14.69 -17.01
CA SER A 100 5.59 -14.72 -17.93
C SER A 100 4.83 -13.38 -17.98
N PHE A 101 5.28 -12.36 -17.23
CA PHE A 101 4.65 -11.05 -17.15
C PHE A 101 5.53 -9.96 -17.76
N ASP A 102 4.88 -8.99 -18.42
CA ASP A 102 5.55 -7.80 -18.99
C ASP A 102 5.75 -6.71 -17.94
N VAL A 103 4.80 -6.61 -17.00
CA VAL A 103 4.73 -5.57 -15.97
C VAL A 103 4.39 -6.17 -14.62
N VAL A 104 5.00 -5.66 -13.56
CA VAL A 104 4.61 -5.94 -12.17
C VAL A 104 4.16 -4.65 -11.50
N PHE A 105 2.99 -4.66 -10.90
CA PHE A 105 2.44 -3.57 -10.12
C PHE A 105 2.42 -3.93 -8.62
N CYS A 106 3.22 -3.22 -7.84
CA CYS A 106 3.30 -3.38 -6.39
C CYS A 106 2.37 -2.38 -5.69
N ASN A 107 1.34 -2.88 -5.04
CA ASN A 107 0.47 -2.05 -4.21
C ASN A 107 1.09 -1.92 -2.82
N ASN A 108 1.55 -0.72 -2.48
CA ASN A 108 2.26 -0.35 -1.27
C ASN A 108 3.71 -0.89 -1.19
N LEU A 109 4.56 -0.19 -0.46
CA LEU A 109 5.99 -0.54 -0.28
C LEU A 109 6.22 -1.95 0.29
N ARG A 110 5.22 -2.52 0.98
CA ARG A 110 5.28 -3.86 1.59
C ARG A 110 5.45 -4.98 0.57
N THR A 111 4.96 -4.79 -0.66
CA THR A 111 5.01 -5.80 -1.72
C THR A 111 6.24 -5.67 -2.61
N ALA A 112 6.92 -4.54 -2.55
CA ALA A 112 8.06 -4.26 -3.42
C ALA A 112 9.22 -5.27 -3.25
N GLN A 113 9.46 -5.74 -2.01
CA GLN A 113 10.55 -6.67 -1.71
C GLN A 113 10.50 -7.96 -2.54
N TYR A 114 9.30 -8.41 -2.92
CA TYR A 114 9.13 -9.63 -3.72
C TYR A 114 9.73 -9.53 -5.12
N VAL A 115 9.85 -8.31 -5.67
CA VAL A 115 10.19 -8.12 -7.08
C VAL A 115 11.47 -7.30 -7.31
N ARG A 116 12.13 -6.81 -6.27
CA ARG A 116 13.34 -5.97 -6.37
C ARG A 116 14.47 -6.62 -7.19
N LYS A 117 14.64 -7.93 -7.10
CA LYS A 117 15.69 -8.66 -7.80
C LYS A 117 15.44 -8.83 -9.32
N TYR A 118 14.21 -8.61 -9.80
CA TYR A 118 13.83 -8.84 -11.20
C TYR A 118 13.93 -7.57 -12.04
N LYS A 119 15.09 -7.33 -12.63
CA LYS A 119 15.35 -6.13 -13.47
C LYS A 119 14.86 -6.27 -14.91
N SER A 120 14.51 -7.47 -15.35
CA SER A 120 14.04 -7.76 -16.71
C SER A 120 12.55 -7.49 -16.94
N VAL A 121 11.79 -7.21 -15.87
CA VAL A 121 10.36 -6.92 -15.90
C VAL A 121 10.15 -5.46 -15.52
N ILE A 122 9.23 -4.77 -16.18
CA ILE A 122 8.86 -3.40 -15.81
C ILE A 122 8.20 -3.41 -14.44
N ARG A 123 8.77 -2.66 -13.48
CA ARG A 123 8.32 -2.62 -12.09
C ARG A 123 7.72 -1.26 -11.76
N VAL A 124 6.45 -1.28 -11.40
CA VAL A 124 5.68 -0.11 -10.99
C VAL A 124 5.30 -0.26 -9.51
N ILE A 125 5.45 0.81 -8.75
CA ILE A 125 5.02 0.84 -7.34
C ILE A 125 4.04 1.97 -7.09
N ASP A 126 2.93 1.66 -6.45
CA ASP A 126 2.07 2.64 -5.80
C ASP A 126 2.42 2.68 -4.31
N PHE A 127 3.10 3.73 -3.87
CA PHE A 127 3.39 3.91 -2.45
C PHE A 127 2.11 4.16 -1.64
N VAL A 128 1.05 4.65 -2.31
CA VAL A 128 -0.18 5.17 -1.72
C VAL A 128 0.13 6.47 -1.01
N ASP A 129 0.77 6.43 0.15
CA ASP A 129 1.24 7.57 0.95
C ASP A 129 2.73 7.42 1.34
N ALA A 130 3.34 8.49 1.80
CA ALA A 130 4.69 8.46 2.36
C ALA A 130 4.64 7.84 3.76
N ILE A 131 4.86 6.53 3.85
CA ILE A 131 4.78 5.78 5.12
C ILE A 131 5.80 6.30 6.13
N SER A 132 6.99 6.69 5.68
CA SER A 132 7.99 7.30 6.56
C SER A 132 7.48 8.62 7.18
N MET A 133 6.73 9.44 6.45
CA MET A 133 6.08 10.64 7.00
C MET A 133 5.07 10.28 8.10
N ASN A 134 4.28 9.24 7.89
CA ASN A 134 3.29 8.78 8.87
C ASN A 134 3.97 8.32 10.15
N TYR A 135 5.08 7.59 10.06
CA TYR A 135 5.86 7.20 11.24
C TYR A 135 6.56 8.39 11.90
N ASP A 136 7.03 9.39 11.14
CA ASP A 136 7.59 10.63 11.71
C ASP A 136 6.56 11.36 12.56
N LYS A 137 5.33 11.48 12.07
CA LYS A 137 4.22 12.06 12.83
C LYS A 137 3.88 11.22 14.06
N ALA A 138 3.69 9.91 13.89
CA ALA A 138 3.26 9.02 14.96
C ALA A 138 4.28 8.94 16.12
N ARG A 139 5.59 8.89 15.85
CA ARG A 139 6.62 8.82 16.91
C ARG A 139 6.68 10.04 17.83
N LYS A 140 6.18 11.21 17.37
CA LYS A 140 6.15 12.43 18.18
C LYS A 140 5.15 12.34 19.34
N TYR A 141 4.06 11.58 19.16
CA TYR A 141 2.99 11.42 20.12
C TYR A 141 2.99 10.06 20.85
N ALA A 142 3.80 9.12 20.37
CA ALA A 142 3.87 7.78 20.95
C ALA A 142 4.70 7.76 22.25
N ARG A 143 4.30 6.86 23.16
CA ARG A 143 5.06 6.53 24.38
C ARG A 143 5.89 5.26 24.16
N PHE A 144 6.90 5.03 25.02
CA PHE A 144 7.65 3.77 25.04
C PHE A 144 6.69 2.57 25.28
N PRO A 145 6.86 1.43 24.61
CA PRO A 145 7.92 1.10 23.63
C PRO A 145 7.60 1.53 22.18
N MET A 146 6.37 1.95 21.86
CA MET A 146 5.95 2.28 20.50
C MET A 146 6.74 3.43 19.87
N LYS A 147 7.16 4.43 20.67
CA LYS A 147 8.02 5.52 20.19
C LYS A 147 9.33 5.01 19.59
N TRP A 148 9.92 4.01 20.22
CA TRP A 148 11.16 3.39 19.74
C TRP A 148 10.93 2.63 18.43
N ILE A 149 9.87 1.82 18.37
CA ILE A 149 9.47 1.06 17.17
C ILE A 149 9.22 2.02 15.98
N TYR A 150 8.42 3.07 16.20
CA TYR A 150 8.13 4.07 15.15
C TYR A 150 9.38 4.84 14.72
N THR A 151 10.33 5.07 15.62
CA THR A 151 11.60 5.75 15.27
C THR A 151 12.48 4.88 14.39
N ILE A 152 12.57 3.58 14.66
CA ILE A 152 13.29 2.64 13.80
C ILE A 152 12.63 2.56 12.43
N ASP A 153 11.31 2.33 12.40
CA ASP A 153 10.59 2.16 11.15
C ASP A 153 10.54 3.45 10.31
N TRP A 154 10.45 4.62 10.95
CA TRP A 154 10.61 5.90 10.27
C TRP A 154 11.91 5.97 9.47
N LYS A 155 13.05 5.71 10.12
CA LYS A 155 14.38 5.77 9.47
C LYS A 155 14.50 4.75 8.33
N ARG A 156 14.05 3.51 8.57
CA ARG A 156 14.14 2.43 7.60
C ARG A 156 13.20 2.63 6.42
N CYS A 157 11.96 3.08 6.66
CA CYS A 157 11.03 3.40 5.57
C CYS A 157 11.55 4.53 4.70
N LYS A 158 12.13 5.58 5.31
CA LYS A 158 12.70 6.71 4.57
C LYS A 158 13.79 6.27 3.58
N ILE A 159 14.73 5.43 4.04
CA ILE A 159 15.78 4.88 3.19
C ILE A 159 15.19 3.94 2.14
N TYR A 160 14.24 3.10 2.54
CA TYR A 160 13.63 2.12 1.66
C TYR A 160 12.79 2.75 0.55
N GLU A 161 11.99 3.78 0.85
CA GLU A 161 11.22 4.55 -0.13
C GLU A 161 12.14 5.18 -1.18
N SER A 162 13.24 5.81 -0.76
CA SER A 162 14.25 6.38 -1.67
C SER A 162 14.88 5.27 -2.53
N THR A 163 15.28 4.15 -1.93
CA THR A 163 15.88 3.02 -2.66
C THR A 163 14.92 2.45 -3.70
N LEU A 164 13.63 2.29 -3.36
CA LEU A 164 12.63 1.80 -4.30
C LEU A 164 12.39 2.77 -5.46
N LEU A 165 12.44 4.07 -5.19
CA LEU A 165 12.31 5.08 -6.23
C LEU A 165 13.46 5.00 -7.25
N ASP A 166 14.68 4.69 -6.80
CA ASP A 166 15.82 4.50 -7.69
C ASP A 166 15.73 3.18 -8.46
N GLU A 167 15.26 2.11 -7.82
CA GLU A 167 15.24 0.77 -8.41
C GLU A 167 14.06 0.52 -9.35
N PHE A 168 12.88 1.11 -9.10
CA PHE A 168 11.67 0.88 -9.87
C PHE A 168 11.60 1.79 -11.11
N ASP A 169 10.90 1.32 -12.14
CA ASP A 169 10.78 2.04 -13.42
C ASP A 169 9.81 3.22 -13.31
N ARG A 170 8.73 3.06 -12.53
CA ARG A 170 7.72 4.10 -12.23
C ARG A 170 7.21 3.93 -10.81
N ALA A 171 6.83 5.07 -10.23
CA ALA A 171 6.22 5.12 -8.90
C ALA A 171 5.07 6.15 -8.86
N CYS A 172 4.09 5.93 -8.00
CA CYS A 172 3.04 6.92 -7.74
C CYS A 172 2.71 7.03 -6.24
N VAL A 173 2.12 8.19 -5.90
CA VAL A 173 1.58 8.55 -4.58
C VAL A 173 0.26 9.28 -4.74
N ILE A 174 -0.49 9.45 -3.64
CA ILE A 174 -1.81 10.10 -3.70
C ILE A 174 -1.77 11.63 -3.69
N SER A 175 -0.71 12.27 -3.19
CA SER A 175 -0.68 13.71 -3.01
C SER A 175 0.68 14.34 -3.32
N GLU A 176 0.69 15.64 -3.64
CA GLU A 176 1.92 16.41 -3.81
C GLU A 176 2.71 16.54 -2.50
N VAL A 177 2.04 16.47 -1.34
CA VAL A 177 2.69 16.49 -0.03
C VAL A 177 3.52 15.24 0.19
N ASP A 178 2.95 14.06 -0.12
CA ASP A 178 3.66 12.78 -0.04
C ASP A 178 4.83 12.75 -1.03
N LYS A 179 4.60 13.22 -2.26
CA LYS A 179 5.63 13.31 -3.29
C LYS A 179 6.79 14.19 -2.84
N ALA A 180 6.52 15.40 -2.36
CA ALA A 180 7.54 16.32 -1.87
C ALA A 180 8.36 15.69 -0.74
N PHE A 181 7.69 15.01 0.21
CA PHE A 181 8.35 14.35 1.34
C PHE A 181 9.28 13.20 0.91
N ILE A 182 8.86 12.37 -0.05
CA ILE A 182 9.71 11.29 -0.56
C ILE A 182 10.90 11.86 -1.35
N LEU A 183 10.66 12.89 -2.18
CA LEU A 183 11.68 13.51 -3.03
C LEU A 183 12.72 14.31 -2.25
N ASP A 184 12.37 14.91 -1.11
CA ASP A 184 13.31 15.58 -0.21
C ASP A 184 14.47 14.66 0.24
N ASN A 185 14.30 13.37 0.08
CA ASN A 185 15.26 12.34 0.46
C ASN A 185 15.80 11.51 -0.74
N SER A 186 15.48 11.92 -1.95
CA SER A 186 15.84 11.18 -3.18
C SER A 186 16.28 12.13 -4.27
N ASN A 187 17.28 11.72 -5.04
CA ASN A 187 17.75 12.46 -6.24
C ASN A 187 16.94 12.17 -7.50
N CYS A 188 15.87 11.37 -7.42
CA CYS A 188 15.19 10.79 -8.58
C CYS A 188 13.79 11.38 -8.81
N ASN A 189 13.72 12.65 -9.25
CA ASN A 189 12.46 13.40 -9.43
C ASN A 189 11.56 12.89 -10.58
N LYS A 190 12.12 12.20 -11.58
CA LYS A 190 11.41 11.95 -12.86
C LYS A 190 10.48 10.73 -12.85
N LYS A 191 10.57 9.87 -11.84
CA LYS A 191 9.84 8.58 -11.81
C LYS A 191 8.58 8.62 -10.97
N LEU A 192 8.41 9.61 -10.09
CA LEU A 192 7.32 9.71 -9.12
C LEU A 192 6.20 10.63 -9.60
N SER A 193 5.04 10.06 -9.85
CA SER A 193 3.82 10.75 -10.28
C SER A 193 2.80 10.84 -9.15
N VAL A 194 2.02 11.91 -9.13
CA VAL A 194 0.85 12.00 -8.24
C VAL A 194 -0.37 11.49 -8.97
N ILE A 195 -1.02 10.48 -8.40
CA ILE A 195 -2.29 9.91 -8.86
C ILE A 195 -3.21 9.90 -7.65
N GLY A 196 -4.10 10.89 -7.55
CA GLY A 196 -5.05 11.02 -6.46
C GLY A 196 -6.11 9.91 -6.44
N ASN A 197 -6.87 9.85 -5.37
CA ASN A 197 -8.03 8.97 -5.28
C ASN A 197 -9.15 9.48 -6.19
N MET A 198 -9.86 8.58 -6.84
CA MET A 198 -11.02 8.90 -7.67
C MET A 198 -12.29 8.86 -6.82
N ALA A 199 -13.21 9.76 -7.11
CA ALA A 199 -14.57 9.70 -6.59
C ALA A 199 -15.55 9.69 -7.76
N ASN A 200 -16.54 8.81 -7.70
CA ASN A 200 -17.66 8.87 -8.64
C ASN A 200 -18.59 10.02 -8.19
N VAL A 201 -18.67 11.04 -9.01
CA VAL A 201 -19.65 12.10 -8.81
C VAL A 201 -20.96 11.62 -9.39
N SER A 202 -21.99 11.48 -8.55
CA SER A 202 -23.36 11.23 -9.00
C SER A 202 -24.09 12.57 -9.10
N ASP A 203 -24.98 12.72 -10.08
CA ASP A 203 -25.86 13.89 -10.23
C ASP A 203 -26.96 13.89 -9.14
N ILE A 204 -26.56 13.75 -7.88
CA ILE A 204 -27.48 13.80 -6.75
C ILE A 204 -27.78 15.26 -6.46
N VAL A 205 -29.01 15.67 -6.68
CA VAL A 205 -29.53 16.93 -6.18
C VAL A 205 -29.67 16.81 -4.66
N PHE A 206 -28.83 17.50 -3.92
CA PHE A 206 -28.97 17.56 -2.48
C PHE A 206 -30.20 18.39 -2.10
N PRO A 207 -31.08 17.92 -1.21
CA PRO A 207 -32.11 18.76 -0.63
C PRO A 207 -31.46 19.91 0.16
N GLU A 208 -32.21 21.01 0.34
CA GLU A 208 -31.73 22.22 1.03
C GLU A 208 -30.98 21.91 2.32
N GLU A 209 -29.85 22.60 2.52
CA GLU A 209 -28.94 22.37 3.62
C GLU A 209 -29.60 22.65 4.97
N ASN A 210 -29.73 21.65 5.82
CA ASN A 210 -30.22 21.80 7.18
C ASN A 210 -29.15 22.31 8.16
N GLY A 211 -28.03 22.83 7.68
CA GLY A 211 -26.90 23.27 8.52
C GLY A 211 -26.18 22.13 9.25
N ALA A 212 -26.43 20.88 8.90
CA ALA A 212 -25.78 19.73 9.52
C ALA A 212 -24.38 19.51 8.96
N ILE A 213 -23.40 19.28 9.87
CA ILE A 213 -22.03 18.86 9.51
C ILE A 213 -21.97 17.35 9.59
N VAL A 214 -21.57 16.69 8.50
CA VAL A 214 -21.41 15.25 8.46
C VAL A 214 -19.93 14.89 8.39
N PHE A 215 -19.45 14.06 9.31
CA PHE A 215 -18.12 13.47 9.28
C PHE A 215 -18.20 12.00 8.86
N VAL A 216 -17.49 11.65 7.79
CA VAL A 216 -17.43 10.28 7.29
C VAL A 216 -16.00 9.74 7.48
N GLY A 217 -15.86 8.64 8.22
CA GLY A 217 -14.55 8.04 8.46
C GLY A 217 -14.61 6.80 9.35
N LYS A 218 -13.54 6.00 9.33
CA LYS A 218 -13.40 4.82 10.19
C LYS A 218 -13.13 5.27 11.63
N MET A 219 -14.12 5.11 12.53
CA MET A 219 -14.07 5.65 13.90
C MET A 219 -13.17 4.87 14.88
N ASN A 220 -12.54 3.79 14.46
CA ASN A 220 -11.48 3.11 15.22
C ASN A 220 -10.07 3.48 14.72
N TYR A 221 -9.94 4.47 13.82
CA TYR A 221 -8.68 4.98 13.32
C TYR A 221 -8.32 6.30 14.05
N ALA A 222 -7.18 6.31 14.74
CA ALA A 222 -6.79 7.40 15.61
C ALA A 222 -6.81 8.80 14.97
N PRO A 223 -6.34 9.02 13.73
CA PRO A 223 -6.45 10.31 13.06
C PRO A 223 -7.89 10.80 12.90
N ASN A 224 -8.83 9.91 12.57
CA ASN A 224 -10.25 10.26 12.43
C ASN A 224 -10.87 10.66 13.77
N ILE A 225 -10.51 9.94 14.85
CA ILE A 225 -10.96 10.28 16.20
C ILE A 225 -10.46 11.68 16.59
N LEU A 226 -9.21 11.99 16.29
CA LEU A 226 -8.64 13.31 16.56
C LEU A 226 -9.33 14.41 15.73
N ALA A 227 -9.56 14.16 14.44
CA ALA A 227 -10.24 15.11 13.56
C ALA A 227 -11.66 15.43 14.06
N VAL A 228 -12.44 14.43 14.46
CA VAL A 228 -13.78 14.64 15.05
C VAL A 228 -13.70 15.46 16.35
N LYS A 229 -12.74 15.17 17.22
CA LYS A 229 -12.55 15.94 18.45
C LYS A 229 -12.18 17.40 18.19
N GLU A 230 -11.43 17.69 17.15
CA GLU A 230 -11.14 19.06 16.74
C GLU A 230 -12.36 19.75 16.12
N LEU A 231 -13.15 19.03 15.33
CA LEU A 231 -14.39 19.54 14.72
C LEU A 231 -15.45 19.93 15.77
N CYS A 232 -15.46 19.26 16.92
CA CYS A 232 -16.42 19.48 18.00
C CYS A 232 -15.97 20.56 19.03
N LYS A 233 -14.84 21.24 18.81
CA LYS A 233 -14.36 22.36 19.63
C LYS A 233 -14.91 23.69 19.12
#